data_f6a92f0fcb1ac1a281f03c1a4cd86b56
#
_entry.id   f6a92f0fcb1ac1a281f03c1a4cd86b56
#
_cell.length_a   1.000
_cell.length_b   1.000
_cell.length_c   1.000
_cell.angle_alpha   90.00
_cell.angle_beta   90.00
_cell.angle_gamma   90.00
#
_symmetry.space_group_name_H-M   'P 1'
#
loop_
_entity.id
_entity.type
_entity.pdbx_description
1 polymer ?
#
loop_
_entity_poly.entity_id
_entity_poly.type
_entity_poly.pdbx_seq_one_letter_code
_entity_poly.pdbx_strand_id
1 'polypeptide(L)'
;AVDSIGNNSFYYTIQMKTGEKLVSCPIMNAAGQVLGLIQKNADTESTESYAIGASYGAKLNISALSSSDGSLNRIGIKKALPDTEEQALVFLLMAAEQMNRENYLTLLNEFIAQYPNSHEGYIRRATYYMNGNDAAQYTLADEDLNKSVIMATNKEDAYFQAAKTLYAYLTSLNNQEAYASWNYDKALEWIRQAIAISAQPLHIQLEGDILFAQGNY
;
A
#
# COMPACT_ATOMS: atom_id res chain seq x y z
N ALA A 1 34.77 -9.19 -23.93
CA ALA A 1 33.75 -8.78 -24.91
C ALA A 1 32.39 -8.95 -24.27
N VAL A 2 31.42 -8.13 -24.65
CA VAL A 2 30.04 -8.22 -24.23
C VAL A 2 29.18 -8.31 -25.48
N ASP A 3 28.54 -9.44 -25.68
CA ASP A 3 27.68 -9.69 -26.83
C ASP A 3 26.23 -9.91 -26.39
N SER A 4 25.26 -9.45 -27.21
CA SER A 4 23.86 -9.69 -26.96
C SER A 4 23.46 -11.12 -27.35
N ILE A 5 22.64 -11.77 -26.55
CA ILE A 5 22.16 -13.13 -26.83
C ILE A 5 20.89 -13.07 -27.69
N GLY A 6 20.99 -13.48 -28.93
CA GLY A 6 19.88 -13.53 -29.89
C GLY A 6 19.27 -12.14 -30.16
N ASN A 7 17.99 -12.10 -30.51
CA ASN A 7 17.24 -10.86 -30.74
C ASN A 7 16.78 -10.17 -29.43
N ASN A 8 17.17 -10.69 -28.28
CA ASN A 8 16.80 -10.14 -26.99
C ASN A 8 17.93 -9.26 -26.44
N SER A 9 17.79 -7.96 -26.58
CA SER A 9 18.78 -6.96 -26.13
C SER A 9 18.95 -6.84 -24.61
N PHE A 10 18.34 -7.73 -23.85
CA PHE A 10 18.40 -7.69 -22.37
C PHE A 10 19.42 -8.65 -21.77
N TYR A 11 19.95 -9.58 -22.54
CA TYR A 11 20.95 -10.54 -22.07
C TYR A 11 22.28 -10.33 -22.77
N TYR A 12 23.34 -10.41 -22.00
CA TYR A 12 24.71 -10.27 -22.48
C TYR A 12 25.54 -11.49 -22.09
N THR A 13 26.43 -11.91 -22.98
CA THR A 13 27.53 -12.82 -22.68
C THR A 13 28.75 -12.03 -22.31
N ILE A 14 29.45 -12.44 -21.27
CA ILE A 14 30.67 -11.79 -20.79
C ILE A 14 31.80 -12.81 -20.81
N GLN A 15 32.90 -12.47 -21.46
CA GLN A 15 34.13 -13.27 -21.47
C GLN A 15 34.89 -13.08 -20.14
N MET A 16 34.37 -13.67 -19.07
CA MET A 16 34.97 -13.60 -17.74
C MET A 16 34.41 -14.75 -16.89
N LYS A 17 35.28 -15.49 -16.21
CA LYS A 17 34.86 -16.46 -15.18
C LYS A 17 34.33 -15.69 -13.96
N THR A 18 33.10 -15.93 -13.59
CA THR A 18 32.49 -15.28 -12.41
C THR A 18 32.24 -16.31 -11.32
N GLY A 19 32.79 -16.06 -10.13
CA GLY A 19 32.46 -16.83 -8.94
C GLY A 19 31.14 -16.39 -8.30
N GLU A 20 30.62 -17.17 -7.37
CA GLU A 20 29.34 -16.89 -6.70
C GLU A 20 29.26 -15.50 -6.04
N LYS A 21 30.40 -14.98 -5.57
CA LYS A 21 30.47 -13.64 -4.94
C LYS A 21 30.22 -12.49 -5.91
N LEU A 22 30.31 -12.73 -7.22
CA LEU A 22 30.10 -11.72 -8.27
C LEU A 22 28.66 -11.73 -8.79
N VAL A 23 27.83 -12.68 -8.40
CA VAL A 23 26.42 -12.70 -8.77
C VAL A 23 25.73 -11.45 -8.25
N SER A 24 24.93 -10.82 -9.10
CA SER A 24 24.28 -9.52 -8.86
C SER A 24 25.19 -8.30 -8.78
N CYS A 25 26.51 -8.46 -8.99
CA CYS A 25 27.40 -7.31 -9.12
C CYS A 25 27.13 -6.57 -10.43
N PRO A 26 27.23 -5.23 -10.44
CA PRO A 26 27.03 -4.44 -11.64
C PRO A 26 28.24 -4.56 -12.58
N ILE A 27 27.94 -4.65 -13.87
CA ILE A 27 28.92 -4.48 -14.95
C ILE A 27 28.84 -3.03 -15.36
N MET A 28 30.01 -2.39 -15.39
CA MET A 28 30.09 -0.96 -15.71
C MET A 28 30.99 -0.77 -16.96
N ASN A 29 30.66 0.24 -17.74
CA ASN A 29 31.54 0.70 -18.80
C ASN A 29 32.65 1.63 -18.26
N ALA A 30 33.59 2.02 -19.12
CA ALA A 30 34.68 2.92 -18.75
C ALA A 30 34.21 4.32 -18.29
N ALA A 31 32.99 4.71 -18.61
CA ALA A 31 32.33 5.95 -18.16
C ALA A 31 31.61 5.81 -16.82
N GLY A 32 31.64 4.64 -16.16
CA GLY A 32 30.98 4.39 -14.90
C GLY A 32 29.48 4.10 -15.00
N GLN A 33 28.94 3.91 -16.21
CA GLN A 33 27.53 3.59 -16.40
C GLN A 33 27.29 2.09 -16.23
N VAL A 34 26.22 1.72 -15.54
CA VAL A 34 25.84 0.31 -15.34
C VAL A 34 25.22 -0.26 -16.62
N LEU A 35 25.85 -1.28 -17.17
CA LEU A 35 25.38 -2.00 -18.36
C LEU A 35 24.41 -3.13 -17.99
N GLY A 36 24.62 -3.78 -16.85
CA GLY A 36 23.81 -4.91 -16.41
C GLY A 36 24.27 -5.49 -15.08
N LEU A 37 23.59 -6.56 -14.66
CA LEU A 37 23.91 -7.32 -13.44
C LEU A 37 24.32 -8.75 -13.80
N ILE A 38 25.41 -9.23 -13.21
CA ILE A 38 25.94 -10.58 -13.43
C ILE A 38 24.92 -11.60 -12.90
N GLN A 39 24.64 -12.60 -13.72
CA GLN A 39 23.77 -13.73 -13.37
C GLN A 39 24.60 -14.93 -12.92
N LYS A 40 24.02 -15.79 -12.10
CA LYS A 40 24.62 -17.06 -11.71
C LYS A 40 24.78 -17.95 -12.95
N ASN A 41 26.01 -18.41 -13.22
CA ASN A 41 26.25 -19.44 -14.22
C ASN A 41 26.07 -20.83 -13.57
N ALA A 42 25.35 -21.71 -14.24
CA ALA A 42 25.19 -23.10 -13.79
C ALA A 42 26.50 -23.88 -13.96
N ASP A 43 27.29 -23.55 -14.97
CA ASP A 43 28.61 -24.11 -15.21
C ASP A 43 29.68 -23.24 -14.55
N THR A 44 30.21 -23.71 -13.42
CA THR A 44 31.25 -23.00 -12.64
C THR A 44 32.62 -23.04 -13.27
N GLU A 45 32.85 -23.90 -14.25
CA GLU A 45 34.12 -24.00 -14.97
C GLU A 45 34.15 -23.18 -16.27
N SER A 46 33.02 -22.66 -16.69
CA SER A 46 32.92 -21.82 -17.88
C SER A 46 33.74 -20.54 -17.76
N THR A 47 34.45 -20.17 -18.81
CA THR A 47 35.11 -18.87 -18.96
C THR A 47 34.15 -17.76 -19.41
N GLU A 48 32.91 -18.13 -19.72
CA GLU A 48 31.82 -17.22 -20.06
C GLU A 48 30.82 -17.09 -18.93
N SER A 49 30.30 -15.90 -18.74
CA SER A 49 29.26 -15.60 -17.80
C SER A 49 28.15 -14.79 -18.48
N TYR A 50 27.01 -14.71 -17.83
CA TYR A 50 25.85 -14.02 -18.36
C TYR A 50 25.50 -12.81 -17.51
N ALA A 51 24.91 -11.82 -18.14
CA ALA A 51 24.35 -10.67 -17.43
C ALA A 51 22.99 -10.28 -17.99
N ILE A 52 22.13 -9.79 -17.11
CA ILE A 52 20.90 -9.13 -17.50
C ILE A 52 21.16 -7.62 -17.63
N GLY A 53 20.74 -7.03 -18.75
CA GLY A 53 20.98 -5.61 -19.04
C GLY A 53 20.21 -4.68 -18.13
N ALA A 54 20.81 -3.57 -17.74
CA ALA A 54 20.17 -2.54 -16.91
C ALA A 54 18.88 -1.98 -17.55
N SER A 55 18.83 -1.93 -18.88
CA SER A 55 17.64 -1.51 -19.63
C SER A 55 16.42 -2.42 -19.43
N TYR A 56 16.62 -3.67 -19.01
CA TYR A 56 15.52 -4.56 -18.64
C TYR A 56 14.80 -4.08 -17.39
N GLY A 57 15.57 -3.71 -16.35
CA GLY A 57 15.00 -3.14 -15.12
C GLY A 57 14.17 -1.87 -15.38
N ALA A 58 14.65 -1.00 -16.26
CA ALA A 58 13.95 0.23 -16.63
C ALA A 58 12.62 0.00 -17.39
N LYS A 59 12.46 -1.18 -18.00
CA LYS A 59 11.25 -1.57 -18.74
C LYS A 59 10.30 -2.46 -17.93
N LEU A 60 10.71 -2.89 -16.73
CA LEU A 60 9.84 -3.66 -15.85
C LEU A 60 8.68 -2.80 -15.39
N ASN A 61 7.47 -3.23 -15.71
CA ASN A 61 6.26 -2.63 -15.16
C ASN A 61 5.80 -3.52 -14.00
N ILE A 62 5.96 -3.04 -12.77
CA ILE A 62 5.52 -3.73 -11.57
C ILE A 62 4.07 -3.33 -11.32
N SER A 63 3.14 -4.24 -11.61
CA SER A 63 1.73 -4.05 -11.26
C SER A 63 1.45 -4.50 -9.81
N ALA A 64 0.32 -4.07 -9.24
CA ALA A 64 -0.13 -4.52 -7.93
C ALA A 64 -0.27 -6.06 -7.85
N LEU A 65 -0.61 -6.71 -8.96
CA LEU A 65 -0.69 -8.18 -9.06
C LEU A 65 0.67 -8.88 -8.92
N SER A 66 1.78 -8.20 -9.29
CA SER A 66 3.13 -8.73 -9.09
C SER A 66 3.47 -8.91 -7.60
N SER A 67 2.76 -8.22 -6.71
CA SER A 67 2.96 -8.32 -5.26
C SER A 67 2.59 -9.70 -4.72
N SER A 68 1.69 -10.42 -5.38
CA SER A 68 1.24 -11.78 -5.01
C SER A 68 2.18 -12.88 -5.50
N ASP A 69 3.19 -12.56 -6.31
CA ASP A 69 4.12 -13.56 -6.82
C ASP A 69 4.95 -14.15 -5.66
N GLY A 70 4.77 -15.45 -5.41
CA GLY A 70 5.46 -16.18 -4.35
C GLY A 70 6.98 -16.20 -4.49
N SER A 71 7.52 -16.04 -5.71
CA SER A 71 8.96 -15.94 -5.92
C SER A 71 9.52 -14.61 -5.41
N LEU A 72 8.78 -13.50 -5.60
CA LEU A 72 9.14 -12.19 -5.09
C LEU A 72 9.02 -12.11 -3.55
N ASN A 73 8.09 -12.85 -2.96
CA ASN A 73 7.94 -12.89 -1.49
C ASN A 73 9.12 -13.58 -0.80
N ARG A 74 9.86 -14.47 -1.50
CA ARG A 74 11.00 -15.21 -0.95
C ARG A 74 12.30 -14.42 -0.89
N ILE A 75 12.43 -13.37 -1.68
CA ILE A 75 13.72 -12.64 -1.80
C ILE A 75 13.93 -11.59 -0.70
N GLY A 76 12.95 -11.37 0.20
CA GLY A 76 13.08 -10.43 1.33
C GLY A 76 13.28 -8.96 0.93
N ILE A 77 13.16 -8.63 -0.35
CA ILE A 77 13.25 -7.25 -0.83
C ILE A 77 11.90 -6.58 -0.60
N LYS A 78 11.92 -5.46 0.11
CA LYS A 78 10.72 -4.65 0.32
C LYS A 78 10.22 -4.12 -1.02
N LYS A 79 8.97 -4.37 -1.32
CA LYS A 79 8.31 -3.85 -2.51
C LYS A 79 7.94 -2.40 -2.30
N ALA A 80 8.25 -1.54 -3.27
CA ALA A 80 7.74 -0.18 -3.29
C ALA A 80 6.24 -0.16 -3.59
N LEU A 81 5.57 0.88 -3.12
CA LEU A 81 4.20 1.14 -3.53
C LEU A 81 4.15 1.45 -5.04
N PRO A 82 3.09 1.01 -5.73
CA PRO A 82 2.84 1.43 -7.11
C PRO A 82 2.77 2.95 -7.28
N ASP A 83 3.04 3.42 -8.51
CA ASP A 83 3.09 4.85 -8.82
C ASP A 83 1.70 5.51 -8.92
N THR A 84 0.62 4.75 -9.06
CA THR A 84 -0.74 5.28 -9.08
C THR A 84 -1.49 4.93 -7.80
N GLU A 85 -2.35 5.85 -7.33
CA GLU A 85 -3.12 5.67 -6.11
C GLU A 85 -4.00 4.41 -6.15
N GLU A 86 -4.69 4.18 -7.28
CA GLU A 86 -5.59 3.04 -7.43
C GLU A 86 -4.84 1.70 -7.30
N GLN A 87 -3.66 1.59 -7.92
CA GLN A 87 -2.84 0.39 -7.81
C GLN A 87 -2.27 0.23 -6.40
N ALA A 88 -1.89 1.33 -5.75
CA ALA A 88 -1.39 1.32 -4.39
C ALA A 88 -2.49 0.90 -3.39
N LEU A 89 -3.75 1.32 -3.60
CA LEU A 89 -4.90 0.87 -2.80
C LEU A 89 -5.16 -0.64 -2.95
N VAL A 90 -5.09 -1.17 -4.17
CA VAL A 90 -5.18 -2.62 -4.40
C VAL A 90 -4.03 -3.35 -3.70
N PHE A 91 -2.82 -2.79 -3.74
CA PHE A 91 -1.66 -3.34 -3.02
C PHE A 91 -1.89 -3.36 -1.51
N LEU A 92 -2.39 -2.27 -0.92
CA LEU A 92 -2.74 -2.20 0.51
C LEU A 92 -3.79 -3.25 0.91
N LEU A 93 -4.81 -3.46 0.08
CA LEU A 93 -5.85 -4.46 0.34
C LEU A 93 -5.26 -5.87 0.43
N MET A 94 -4.39 -6.23 -0.52
CA MET A 94 -3.73 -7.54 -0.54
C MET A 94 -2.72 -7.69 0.61
N ALA A 95 -2.01 -6.63 0.95
CA ALA A 95 -1.02 -6.61 2.01
C ALA A 95 -1.64 -6.78 3.40
N ALA A 96 -2.86 -6.29 3.61
CA ALA A 96 -3.57 -6.40 4.89
C ALA A 96 -3.75 -7.85 5.36
N GLU A 97 -3.92 -8.79 4.42
CA GLU A 97 -4.10 -10.21 4.71
C GLU A 97 -2.77 -10.99 4.82
N GLN A 98 -1.71 -10.48 4.20
CA GLN A 98 -0.45 -11.20 4.03
C GLN A 98 0.66 -10.73 4.97
N MET A 99 0.60 -9.49 5.44
CA MET A 99 1.62 -8.87 6.28
C MET A 99 1.30 -8.99 7.76
N ASN A 100 2.33 -9.05 8.59
CA ASN A 100 2.15 -8.84 10.01
C ASN A 100 1.74 -7.39 10.29
N ARG A 101 1.16 -7.17 11.46
CA ARG A 101 0.58 -5.88 11.88
C ARG A 101 1.59 -4.71 11.80
N GLU A 102 2.83 -4.90 12.20
CA GLU A 102 3.87 -3.86 12.19
C GLU A 102 4.29 -3.45 10.78
N ASN A 103 4.51 -4.44 9.91
CA ASN A 103 4.87 -4.18 8.52
C ASN A 103 3.73 -3.49 7.77
N TYR A 104 2.48 -3.86 8.08
CA TYR A 104 1.32 -3.21 7.49
C TYR A 104 1.20 -1.74 7.92
N LEU A 105 1.46 -1.41 9.19
CA LEU A 105 1.50 -0.02 9.66
C LEU A 105 2.58 0.79 8.92
N THR A 106 3.75 0.19 8.73
CA THR A 106 4.83 0.83 7.98
C THR A 106 4.39 1.15 6.54
N LEU A 107 3.70 0.21 5.90
CA LEU A 107 3.18 0.37 4.55
C LEU A 107 2.09 1.45 4.47
N LEU A 108 1.20 1.53 5.47
CA LEU A 108 0.20 2.59 5.58
C LEU A 108 0.85 3.98 5.71
N ASN A 109 1.93 4.09 6.50
CA ASN A 109 2.67 5.34 6.63
C ASN A 109 3.31 5.77 5.30
N GLU A 110 3.86 4.82 4.54
CA GLU A 110 4.41 5.08 3.20
C GLU A 110 3.34 5.52 2.21
N PHE A 111 2.18 4.86 2.25
CA PHE A 111 1.04 5.24 1.40
C PHE A 111 0.60 6.68 1.68
N ILE A 112 0.43 7.06 2.95
CA ILE A 112 0.04 8.41 3.34
C ILE A 112 1.11 9.44 2.92
N ALA A 113 2.40 9.09 3.02
CA ALA A 113 3.47 9.95 2.58
C ALA A 113 3.49 10.17 1.07
N GLN A 114 3.16 9.14 0.28
CA GLN A 114 3.11 9.21 -1.18
C GLN A 114 1.81 9.86 -1.69
N TYR A 115 0.68 9.62 -1.01
CA TYR A 115 -0.66 10.10 -1.36
C TYR A 115 -1.32 10.87 -0.20
N PRO A 116 -0.79 12.05 0.19
CA PRO A 116 -1.24 12.77 1.38
C PRO A 116 -2.68 13.31 1.28
N ASN A 117 -3.23 13.41 0.08
CA ASN A 117 -4.60 13.86 -0.17
C ASN A 117 -5.60 12.71 -0.35
N SER A 118 -5.16 11.47 -0.21
CA SER A 118 -6.01 10.29 -0.21
C SER A 118 -6.60 10.07 1.18
N HIS A 119 -7.92 10.12 1.31
CA HIS A 119 -8.58 9.80 2.58
C HIS A 119 -8.43 8.32 2.97
N GLU A 120 -8.32 7.43 1.99
CA GLU A 120 -8.22 5.99 2.18
C GLU A 120 -7.04 5.58 3.07
N GLY A 121 -5.87 6.22 2.90
CA GLY A 121 -4.70 5.93 3.73
C GLY A 121 -4.96 6.22 5.22
N TYR A 122 -5.55 7.37 5.50
CA TYR A 122 -5.91 7.77 6.87
C TYR A 122 -7.00 6.89 7.46
N ILE A 123 -8.06 6.57 6.71
CA ILE A 123 -9.14 5.68 7.14
C ILE A 123 -8.60 4.29 7.49
N ARG A 124 -7.74 3.71 6.65
CA ARG A 124 -7.14 2.40 6.89
C ARG A 124 -6.22 2.41 8.11
N ARG A 125 -5.45 3.49 8.31
CA ARG A 125 -4.58 3.60 9.49
C ARG A 125 -5.40 3.85 10.77
N ALA A 126 -6.47 4.65 10.70
CA ALA A 126 -7.41 4.78 11.81
C ALA A 126 -8.02 3.43 12.21
N THR A 127 -8.51 2.65 11.22
CA THR A 127 -9.03 1.29 11.45
C THR A 127 -7.98 0.36 12.07
N TYR A 128 -6.72 0.47 11.61
CA TYR A 128 -5.62 -0.27 12.21
C TYR A 128 -5.45 0.06 13.70
N TYR A 129 -5.48 1.33 14.08
CA TYR A 129 -5.37 1.76 15.47
C TYR A 129 -6.59 1.36 16.31
N MET A 130 -7.80 1.50 15.76
CA MET A 130 -9.05 1.08 16.44
C MET A 130 -9.04 -0.41 16.81
N ASN A 131 -8.50 -1.26 15.94
CA ASN A 131 -8.39 -2.70 16.16
C ASN A 131 -7.23 -3.10 17.09
N GLY A 132 -6.48 -2.15 17.62
CA GLY A 132 -5.34 -2.38 18.51
C GLY A 132 -5.73 -2.65 19.96
N ASN A 133 -6.97 -2.32 20.37
CA ASN A 133 -7.46 -2.38 21.74
C ASN A 133 -6.56 -1.64 22.76
N ASP A 134 -5.88 -0.58 22.32
CA ASP A 134 -4.99 0.25 23.13
C ASP A 134 -5.51 1.69 23.13
N ALA A 135 -5.87 2.20 24.29
CA ALA A 135 -6.40 3.56 24.47
C ALA A 135 -5.48 4.67 23.92
N ALA A 136 -4.15 4.46 23.97
CA ALA A 136 -3.20 5.40 23.39
C ALA A 136 -3.31 5.46 21.85
N GLN A 137 -3.71 4.37 21.21
CA GLN A 137 -3.90 4.30 19.76
C GLN A 137 -5.21 4.95 19.31
N TYR A 138 -6.22 5.05 20.18
CA TYR A 138 -7.48 5.71 19.84
C TYR A 138 -7.33 7.21 19.56
N THR A 139 -6.41 7.88 20.24
CA THR A 139 -6.07 9.28 19.92
C THR A 139 -5.50 9.40 18.50
N LEU A 140 -4.61 8.49 18.11
CA LEU A 140 -4.05 8.46 16.76
C LEU A 140 -5.12 8.13 15.70
N ALA A 141 -6.03 7.23 16.04
CA ALA A 141 -7.15 6.90 15.16
C ALA A 141 -8.10 8.10 14.98
N ASP A 142 -8.41 8.84 16.05
CA ASP A 142 -9.24 10.05 15.96
C ASP A 142 -8.57 11.14 15.12
N GLU A 143 -7.27 11.35 15.28
CA GLU A 143 -6.50 12.26 14.42
C GLU A 143 -6.56 11.85 12.95
N ASP A 144 -6.42 10.56 12.65
CA ASP A 144 -6.46 10.09 11.28
C ASP A 144 -7.87 10.19 10.67
N LEU A 145 -8.93 9.88 11.42
CA LEU A 145 -10.30 10.09 10.96
C LEU A 145 -10.57 11.57 10.62
N ASN A 146 -10.11 12.49 11.48
CA ASN A 146 -10.25 13.92 11.21
C ASN A 146 -9.38 14.36 10.01
N LYS A 147 -8.14 13.86 9.89
CA LYS A 147 -7.28 14.14 8.74
C LYS A 147 -7.87 13.61 7.44
N SER A 148 -8.54 12.45 7.45
CA SER A 148 -9.16 11.88 6.26
C SER A 148 -10.14 12.84 5.62
N VAL A 149 -10.98 13.52 6.40
CA VAL A 149 -11.95 14.49 5.88
C VAL A 149 -11.34 15.86 5.55
N ILE A 150 -10.27 16.26 6.27
CA ILE A 150 -9.60 17.56 6.03
C ILE A 150 -8.74 17.51 4.78
N MET A 151 -7.94 16.47 4.59
CA MET A 151 -6.94 16.37 3.53
C MET A 151 -7.52 15.88 2.19
N ALA A 152 -8.65 15.18 2.21
CA ALA A 152 -9.21 14.54 1.03
C ALA A 152 -9.48 15.51 -0.13
N THR A 153 -9.12 15.09 -1.33
CA THR A 153 -9.58 15.73 -2.57
C THR A 153 -11.05 15.44 -2.81
N ASN A 154 -11.49 14.19 -2.63
CA ASN A 154 -12.90 13.80 -2.67
C ASN A 154 -13.52 13.89 -1.28
N LYS A 155 -14.12 15.02 -0.97
CA LYS A 155 -14.75 15.28 0.35
C LYS A 155 -15.97 14.43 0.61
N GLU A 156 -16.80 14.19 -0.41
CA GLU A 156 -18.01 13.39 -0.28
C GLU A 156 -17.69 11.99 0.23
N ASP A 157 -16.80 11.29 -0.48
CA ASP A 157 -16.41 9.93 -0.12
C ASP A 157 -15.64 9.89 1.21
N ALA A 158 -14.78 10.86 1.47
CA ALA A 158 -14.06 10.94 2.75
C ALA A 158 -15.02 11.04 3.95
N TYR A 159 -16.03 11.89 3.89
CA TYR A 159 -17.05 12.00 4.94
C TYR A 159 -17.86 10.71 5.08
N PHE A 160 -18.23 10.08 3.96
CA PHE A 160 -18.94 8.80 3.98
C PHE A 160 -18.12 7.69 4.63
N GLN A 161 -16.85 7.54 4.21
CA GLN A 161 -15.98 6.49 4.77
C GLN A 161 -15.64 6.73 6.25
N ALA A 162 -15.43 7.98 6.66
CA ALA A 162 -15.20 8.31 8.06
C ALA A 162 -16.44 7.98 8.93
N ALA A 163 -17.63 8.38 8.47
CA ALA A 163 -18.89 8.07 9.16
C ALA A 163 -19.12 6.57 9.26
N LYS A 164 -18.93 5.84 8.16
CA LYS A 164 -19.09 4.39 8.09
C LYS A 164 -18.11 3.67 9.02
N THR A 165 -16.84 4.11 9.06
CA THR A 165 -15.82 3.52 9.93
C THR A 165 -16.16 3.72 11.39
N LEU A 166 -16.57 4.93 11.76
CA LEU A 166 -16.98 5.23 13.14
C LEU A 166 -18.24 4.48 13.55
N TYR A 167 -19.27 4.41 12.68
CA TYR A 167 -20.47 3.63 12.90
C TYR A 167 -20.16 2.14 13.11
N ALA A 168 -19.33 1.55 12.26
CA ALA A 168 -18.93 0.15 12.37
C ALA A 168 -18.20 -0.13 13.70
N TYR A 169 -17.33 0.77 14.14
CA TYR A 169 -16.67 0.66 15.44
C TYR A 169 -17.69 0.71 16.59
N LEU A 170 -18.56 1.71 16.61
CA LEU A 170 -19.55 1.88 17.69
C LEU A 170 -20.51 0.69 17.83
N THR A 171 -20.93 0.11 16.71
CA THR A 171 -21.77 -1.08 16.69
C THR A 171 -21.04 -2.35 17.13
N SER A 172 -19.72 -2.39 17.01
CA SER A 172 -18.90 -3.54 17.44
C SER A 172 -18.63 -3.60 18.94
N LEU A 173 -18.88 -2.51 19.68
CA LEU A 173 -18.47 -2.37 21.09
C LEU A 173 -19.20 -3.28 22.08
N ASN A 174 -20.34 -3.89 21.71
CA ASN A 174 -21.08 -4.83 22.58
C ASN A 174 -21.24 -4.33 24.05
N ASN A 175 -21.69 -3.07 24.24
CA ASN A 175 -21.84 -2.38 25.53
C ASN A 175 -20.52 -1.98 26.23
N GLN A 176 -19.38 -1.99 25.56
CA GLN A 176 -18.17 -1.36 26.07
C GLN A 176 -18.24 0.17 25.88
N GLU A 177 -17.55 0.92 26.73
CA GLU A 177 -17.47 2.37 26.57
C GLU A 177 -16.65 2.73 25.31
N ALA A 178 -17.23 3.61 24.50
CA ALA A 178 -16.51 4.17 23.34
C ALA A 178 -15.43 5.14 23.81
N TYR A 179 -14.41 5.36 22.96
CA TYR A 179 -13.49 6.47 23.14
C TYR A 179 -14.26 7.81 23.17
N ALA A 180 -13.92 8.70 24.10
CA ALA A 180 -14.75 9.86 24.46
C ALA A 180 -15.17 10.76 23.29
N SER A 181 -14.34 10.86 22.24
CA SER A 181 -14.65 11.65 21.03
C SER A 181 -15.57 10.92 20.05
N TRP A 182 -15.84 9.62 20.24
CA TRP A 182 -16.55 8.79 19.28
C TRP A 182 -17.95 8.44 19.76
N ASN A 183 -18.92 8.95 19.03
CA ASN A 183 -20.33 8.73 19.28
C ASN A 183 -21.11 8.76 17.96
N TYR A 184 -22.36 8.36 18.02
CA TYR A 184 -23.25 8.38 16.86
C TYR A 184 -23.53 9.79 16.32
N ASP A 185 -23.47 10.84 17.17
CA ASP A 185 -23.68 12.23 16.73
C ASP A 185 -22.56 12.66 15.78
N LYS A 186 -21.32 12.33 16.10
CA LYS A 186 -20.17 12.59 15.22
C LYS A 186 -20.27 11.84 13.89
N ALA A 187 -20.68 10.58 13.91
CA ALA A 187 -20.92 9.80 12.69
C ALA A 187 -22.06 10.42 11.87
N LEU A 188 -23.13 10.87 12.52
CA LEU A 188 -24.27 11.53 11.88
C LEU A 188 -23.88 12.89 11.27
N GLU A 189 -23.04 13.66 11.93
CA GLU A 189 -22.49 14.91 11.39
C GLU A 189 -21.75 14.65 10.08
N TRP A 190 -20.85 13.67 10.05
CA TRP A 190 -20.07 13.36 8.85
C TRP A 190 -20.93 12.83 7.72
N ILE A 191 -21.86 11.90 7.96
CA ILE A 191 -22.71 11.39 6.89
C ILE A 191 -23.61 12.50 6.30
N ARG A 192 -24.07 13.45 7.10
CA ARG A 192 -24.84 14.60 6.63
C ARG A 192 -24.01 15.55 5.77
N GLN A 193 -22.70 15.70 6.06
CA GLN A 193 -21.79 16.43 5.18
C GLN A 193 -21.63 15.73 3.82
N ALA A 194 -21.53 14.39 3.80
CA ALA A 194 -21.50 13.64 2.54
C ALA A 194 -22.80 13.84 1.74
N ILE A 195 -23.95 13.72 2.40
CA ILE A 195 -25.28 13.91 1.78
C ILE A 195 -25.44 15.34 1.23
N ALA A 196 -24.95 16.35 1.96
CA ALA A 196 -25.01 17.74 1.53
C ALA A 196 -24.20 18.00 0.26
N ILE A 197 -23.11 17.26 0.03
CA ILE A 197 -22.31 17.32 -1.20
C ILE A 197 -23.00 16.54 -2.31
N SER A 198 -23.43 15.30 -2.02
CA SER A 198 -24.11 14.42 -2.98
C SER A 198 -24.98 13.40 -2.24
N ALA A 199 -26.29 13.47 -2.43
CA ALA A 199 -27.26 12.58 -1.79
C ALA A 199 -27.31 11.21 -2.51
N GLN A 200 -26.35 10.34 -2.21
CA GLN A 200 -26.32 8.98 -2.74
C GLN A 200 -27.20 8.03 -1.89
N PRO A 201 -27.79 6.99 -2.50
CA PRO A 201 -28.61 6.02 -1.75
C PRO A 201 -27.89 5.38 -0.56
N LEU A 202 -26.60 5.07 -0.69
CA LEU A 202 -25.80 4.50 0.39
C LEU A 202 -25.57 5.47 1.55
N HIS A 203 -25.48 6.78 1.27
CA HIS A 203 -25.34 7.80 2.31
C HIS A 203 -26.64 7.92 3.12
N ILE A 204 -27.79 7.95 2.45
CA ILE A 204 -29.11 8.00 3.09
C ILE A 204 -29.38 6.75 3.92
N GLN A 205 -28.98 5.58 3.40
CA GLN A 205 -29.05 4.33 4.14
C GLN A 205 -28.22 4.39 5.43
N LEU A 206 -26.96 4.83 5.34
CA LEU A 206 -26.09 4.93 6.51
C LEU A 206 -26.61 5.94 7.54
N GLU A 207 -27.18 7.09 7.10
CA GLU A 207 -27.84 8.02 8.01
C GLU A 207 -29.00 7.33 8.77
N GLY A 208 -29.83 6.57 8.06
CA GLY A 208 -30.92 5.80 8.66
C GLY A 208 -30.41 4.76 9.66
N ASP A 209 -29.35 4.04 9.33
CA ASP A 209 -28.73 3.04 10.20
C ASP A 209 -28.17 3.67 11.49
N ILE A 210 -27.52 4.85 11.38
CA ILE A 210 -27.01 5.60 12.53
C ILE A 210 -28.16 6.09 13.42
N LEU A 211 -29.23 6.67 12.83
CA LEU A 211 -30.43 7.14 13.59
C LEU A 211 -31.12 5.99 14.29
N PHE A 212 -31.25 4.85 13.63
CA PHE A 212 -31.78 3.63 14.24
C PHE A 212 -30.95 3.17 15.43
N ALA A 213 -29.63 3.17 15.33
CA ALA A 213 -28.73 2.80 16.42
C ALA A 213 -28.79 3.77 17.61
N GLN A 214 -29.16 5.05 17.39
CA GLN A 214 -29.42 6.03 18.44
C GLN A 214 -30.80 5.86 19.11
N GLY A 215 -31.69 5.02 18.57
CA GLY A 215 -33.07 4.90 19.01
C GLY A 215 -34.00 6.01 18.50
N ASN A 216 -33.57 6.77 17.51
CA ASN A 216 -34.36 7.80 16.84
C ASN A 216 -35.07 7.17 15.62
N TYR A 217 -36.33 6.85 15.75
CA TYR A 217 -37.18 6.21 14.72
C TYR A 217 -37.98 7.25 13.95
#